data_69317e5d21de8e0e2f70f57ba5f1038f
#
_entry.id   69317e5d21de8e0e2f70f57ba5f1038f
#
_cell.length_a   1.000
_cell.length_b   1.000
_cell.length_c   1.000
_cell.angle_alpha   90.00
_cell.angle_beta   90.00
_cell.angle_gamma   90.00
#
_symmetry.space_group_name_H-M   'P 1'
#
loop_
_entity.id
_entity.type
_entity.pdbx_description
1 polymer ?
#
loop_
_entity_poly.entity_id
_entity_poly.type
_entity_poly.pdbx_seq_one_letter_code
_entity_poly.pdbx_strand_id
1 'polypeptide(L)'
;MALMHSKMGLLESSAKDFDLLGTDDQRYTLDSFKDKKVLVIVFMCNHCPYVKAVLQRLIDLQNEWLTDWKDSAVQFIGINPNDTVKYPDDSMENMKKLVSEKKIPFPYLLDETQEVAKAYQAVCTPDIFVYGVERTLLYQGRIDDDWQDPDKVTRYDLAEAIQMANDGIVLEEQIPSMGCSIKWKE
;
A
#
# COMPACT_ATOMS: atom_id res chain seq x y z
N MET A 1 -4.59 -11.57 -17.05
CA MET A 1 -3.80 -10.82 -16.03
C MET A 1 -2.50 -11.58 -15.83
N ALA A 2 -1.36 -10.89 -15.94
CA ALA A 2 -0.07 -11.55 -15.68
C ALA A 2 0.24 -11.47 -14.18
N LEU A 3 0.70 -12.58 -13.60
CA LEU A 3 1.27 -12.63 -12.27
C LEU A 3 2.64 -11.92 -12.27
N MET A 4 2.85 -11.06 -11.31
CA MET A 4 4.11 -10.34 -11.11
C MET A 4 4.54 -10.43 -9.65
N HIS A 5 5.84 -10.29 -9.43
CA HIS A 5 6.41 -10.11 -8.10
C HIS A 5 7.02 -8.72 -7.99
N SER A 6 7.00 -8.14 -6.80
CA SER A 6 7.65 -6.85 -6.50
C SER A 6 9.11 -6.87 -6.93
N LYS A 7 9.58 -5.72 -7.39
CA LYS A 7 10.97 -5.50 -7.73
C LYS A 7 11.74 -5.14 -6.45
N MET A 8 12.55 -6.09 -5.96
CA MET A 8 13.33 -5.90 -4.73
C MET A 8 14.59 -5.06 -4.97
N GLY A 9 15.27 -4.69 -3.87
CA GLY A 9 16.55 -3.97 -3.92
C GLY A 9 16.46 -2.45 -3.80
N LEU A 10 15.34 -1.95 -3.29
CA LEU A 10 15.11 -0.51 -3.08
C LEU A 10 15.31 -0.06 -1.64
N LEU A 11 15.73 -0.96 -0.74
CA LEU A 11 15.98 -0.63 0.68
C LEU A 11 16.89 0.59 0.80
N GLU A 12 16.67 1.37 1.85
CA GLU A 12 17.34 2.64 2.13
C GLU A 12 17.05 3.77 1.12
N SER A 13 16.26 3.52 0.05
CA SER A 13 15.81 4.60 -0.82
C SER A 13 14.81 5.50 -0.10
N SER A 14 14.83 6.80 -0.44
CA SER A 14 13.85 7.75 0.09
C SER A 14 12.49 7.62 -0.59
N ALA A 15 11.42 7.81 0.17
CA ALA A 15 10.07 7.96 -0.38
C ALA A 15 10.06 9.07 -1.43
N LYS A 16 9.28 8.87 -2.49
CA LYS A 16 9.12 9.85 -3.55
C LYS A 16 7.92 10.72 -3.24
N ASP A 17 8.05 12.00 -3.53
CA ASP A 17 6.95 12.94 -3.37
C ASP A 17 5.82 12.64 -4.36
N PHE A 18 4.62 13.03 -3.98
CA PHE A 18 3.42 12.91 -4.80
C PHE A 18 2.43 14.03 -4.45
N ASP A 19 1.51 14.30 -5.35
CA ASP A 19 0.35 15.16 -5.13
C ASP A 19 -0.84 14.51 -5.83
N LEU A 20 -1.61 13.71 -5.08
CA LEU A 20 -2.66 12.85 -5.60
C LEU A 20 -4.02 13.18 -5.01
N LEU A 21 -5.08 12.98 -5.82
CA LEU A 21 -6.46 13.14 -5.39
C LEU A 21 -6.93 11.87 -4.65
N GLY A 22 -7.49 12.06 -3.46
CA GLY A 22 -8.09 11.01 -2.66
C GLY A 22 -9.58 10.79 -2.98
N THR A 23 -10.10 9.65 -2.52
CA THR A 23 -11.51 9.28 -2.64
C THR A 23 -12.45 10.17 -1.82
N ASP A 24 -11.92 10.96 -0.91
CA ASP A 24 -12.62 11.98 -0.10
C ASP A 24 -12.60 13.38 -0.73
N ASP A 25 -12.14 13.48 -1.98
CA ASP A 25 -11.98 14.72 -2.74
C ASP A 25 -10.92 15.69 -2.16
N GLN A 26 -10.06 15.20 -1.25
CA GLN A 26 -8.90 15.95 -0.76
C GLN A 26 -7.64 15.59 -1.57
N ARG A 27 -6.69 16.53 -1.64
CA ARG A 27 -5.37 16.25 -2.22
C ARG A 27 -4.37 15.89 -1.11
N TYR A 28 -3.56 14.92 -1.38
CA TYR A 28 -2.55 14.41 -0.46
C TYR A 28 -1.17 14.46 -1.10
N THR A 29 -0.21 14.95 -0.32
CA THR A 29 1.22 14.93 -0.64
C THR A 29 1.96 14.07 0.38
N LEU A 30 3.22 13.75 0.13
CA LEU A 30 4.04 13.08 1.16
C LEU A 30 4.11 13.91 2.46
N ASP A 31 4.17 15.25 2.34
CA ASP A 31 4.20 16.17 3.49
C ASP A 31 2.90 16.15 4.32
N SER A 32 1.78 15.73 3.74
CA SER A 32 0.51 15.55 4.48
C SER A 32 0.64 14.55 5.63
N PHE A 33 1.67 13.71 5.61
CA PHE A 33 1.91 12.65 6.59
C PHE A 33 3.20 12.84 7.39
N LYS A 34 3.78 14.05 7.40
CA LYS A 34 5.06 14.33 8.04
C LYS A 34 5.10 14.05 9.55
N ASP A 35 3.95 14.13 10.22
CA ASP A 35 3.78 13.83 11.65
C ASP A 35 3.73 12.33 11.97
N LYS A 36 3.66 11.46 10.94
CA LYS A 36 3.63 10.01 11.10
C LYS A 36 5.03 9.42 11.17
N LYS A 37 5.28 8.50 12.11
CA LYS A 37 6.56 7.81 12.22
C LYS A 37 6.77 6.77 11.12
N VAL A 38 5.70 6.04 10.79
CA VAL A 38 5.74 4.98 9.78
C VAL A 38 4.67 5.25 8.73
N LEU A 39 5.06 5.18 7.46
CA LEU A 39 4.13 5.18 6.33
C LEU A 39 4.15 3.82 5.64
N VAL A 40 2.97 3.24 5.45
CA VAL A 40 2.75 2.03 4.67
C VAL A 40 2.07 2.43 3.37
N ILE A 41 2.82 2.44 2.28
CA ILE A 41 2.29 2.76 0.95
C ILE A 41 1.98 1.44 0.23
N VAL A 42 0.74 1.28 -0.19
CA VAL A 42 0.24 0.09 -0.87
C VAL A 42 -0.26 0.49 -2.25
N PHE A 43 0.47 0.11 -3.31
CA PHE A 43 -0.09 0.18 -4.65
C PHE A 43 -1.14 -0.91 -4.80
N MET A 44 -2.40 -0.51 -4.96
CA MET A 44 -3.54 -1.42 -4.97
C MET A 44 -4.61 -0.95 -5.98
N CYS A 45 -5.52 -1.83 -6.33
CA CYS A 45 -6.64 -1.50 -7.20
C CYS A 45 -7.88 -2.32 -6.86
N ASN A 46 -9.04 -1.94 -7.40
CA ASN A 46 -10.31 -2.55 -7.00
C ASN A 46 -10.53 -3.94 -7.59
N HIS A 47 -10.08 -4.18 -8.82
CA HIS A 47 -10.43 -5.41 -9.54
C HIS A 47 -9.46 -6.57 -9.30
N CYS A 48 -8.26 -6.31 -8.74
CA CYS A 48 -7.22 -7.33 -8.54
C CYS A 48 -7.64 -8.38 -7.49
N PRO A 49 -7.67 -9.67 -7.82
CA PRO A 49 -8.04 -10.72 -6.88
C PRO A 49 -7.08 -10.84 -5.69
N TYR A 50 -5.79 -10.56 -5.89
CA TYR A 50 -4.80 -10.54 -4.81
C TYR A 50 -5.07 -9.42 -3.82
N VAL A 51 -5.41 -8.21 -4.32
CA VAL A 51 -5.82 -7.10 -3.44
C VAL A 51 -7.09 -7.46 -2.68
N LYS A 52 -8.11 -8.00 -3.38
CA LYS A 52 -9.38 -8.40 -2.73
C LYS A 52 -9.17 -9.41 -1.62
N ALA A 53 -8.25 -10.35 -1.79
CA ALA A 53 -7.95 -11.39 -0.81
C ALA A 53 -7.29 -10.84 0.46
N VAL A 54 -6.45 -9.79 0.35
CA VAL A 54 -5.69 -9.27 1.49
C VAL A 54 -6.25 -7.95 2.06
N LEU A 55 -7.21 -7.32 1.37
CA LEU A 55 -7.72 -5.98 1.73
C LEU A 55 -8.24 -5.91 3.16
N GLN A 56 -8.99 -6.93 3.61
CA GLN A 56 -9.50 -6.93 4.98
C GLN A 56 -8.36 -6.93 6.01
N ARG A 57 -7.31 -7.70 5.77
CA ARG A 57 -6.13 -7.74 6.65
C ARG A 57 -5.37 -6.40 6.68
N LEU A 58 -5.30 -5.68 5.55
CA LEU A 58 -4.73 -4.32 5.52
C LEU A 58 -5.59 -3.34 6.35
N ILE A 59 -6.92 -3.47 6.26
CA ILE A 59 -7.85 -2.66 7.05
C ILE A 59 -7.69 -2.97 8.54
N ASP A 60 -7.63 -4.24 8.92
CA ASP A 60 -7.50 -4.68 10.30
C ASP A 60 -6.18 -4.21 10.91
N LEU A 61 -5.06 -4.33 10.17
CA LEU A 61 -3.77 -3.80 10.60
C LEU A 61 -3.80 -2.28 10.85
N GLN A 62 -4.40 -1.50 9.94
CA GLN A 62 -4.50 -0.05 10.18
C GLN A 62 -5.38 0.25 11.39
N ASN A 63 -6.50 -0.46 11.56
CA ASN A 63 -7.39 -0.26 12.71
C ASN A 63 -6.71 -0.61 14.04
N GLU A 64 -5.92 -1.67 14.08
CA GLU A 64 -5.12 -2.04 15.24
C GLU A 64 -4.20 -0.89 15.66
N TRP A 65 -3.47 -0.30 14.72
CA TRP A 65 -2.60 0.85 14.99
C TRP A 65 -3.37 2.12 15.38
N LEU A 66 -4.60 2.32 14.88
CA LEU A 66 -5.43 3.46 15.25
C LEU A 66 -6.01 3.34 16.67
N THR A 67 -6.25 2.12 17.16
CA THR A 67 -6.90 1.86 18.47
C THR A 67 -5.91 1.71 19.61
N ASP A 68 -4.85 0.96 19.41
CA ASP A 68 -3.91 0.57 20.48
C ASP A 68 -2.82 1.61 20.70
N TRP A 69 -2.52 2.40 19.67
CA TRP A 69 -1.50 3.46 19.68
C TRP A 69 -2.15 4.83 19.49
N LYS A 70 -2.67 5.39 20.58
CA LYS A 70 -3.51 6.62 20.62
C LYS A 70 -3.03 7.83 19.80
N ASP A 71 -1.79 7.85 19.33
CA ASP A 71 -1.21 8.89 18.49
C ASP A 71 -0.97 8.44 17.05
N SER A 72 -1.59 7.33 16.61
CA SER A 72 -1.52 6.84 15.22
C SER A 72 -0.15 7.13 14.57
N ALA A 73 0.91 6.55 15.16
CA ALA A 73 2.27 6.71 14.63
C ALA A 73 2.41 6.10 13.22
N VAL A 74 1.49 5.20 12.84
CA VAL A 74 1.48 4.47 11.58
C VAL A 74 0.32 4.93 10.72
N GLN A 75 0.58 5.20 9.45
CA GLN A 75 -0.42 5.56 8.47
C GLN A 75 -0.28 4.70 7.22
N PHE A 76 -1.36 4.04 6.83
CA PHE A 76 -1.48 3.39 5.53
C PHE A 76 -1.97 4.37 4.47
N ILE A 77 -1.52 4.18 3.24
CA ILE A 77 -1.94 4.95 2.06
C ILE A 77 -2.10 3.96 0.93
N GLY A 78 -3.32 3.83 0.41
CA GLY A 78 -3.58 3.09 -0.83
C GLY A 78 -3.36 4.00 -2.03
N ILE A 79 -2.68 3.52 -3.07
CA ILE A 79 -2.51 4.25 -4.34
C ILE A 79 -2.94 3.35 -5.48
N ASN A 80 -3.92 3.81 -6.27
CA ASN A 80 -4.35 3.11 -7.48
C ASN A 80 -3.62 3.67 -8.71
N PRO A 81 -2.74 2.87 -9.34
CA PRO A 81 -1.97 3.30 -10.49
C PRO A 81 -2.56 2.85 -11.83
N ASN A 82 -3.71 2.17 -11.85
CA ASN A 82 -4.21 1.55 -13.07
C ASN A 82 -4.84 2.56 -14.04
N ASP A 83 -4.76 2.24 -15.32
CA ASP A 83 -5.51 2.94 -16.37
C ASP A 83 -7.01 2.76 -16.15
N THR A 84 -7.64 3.79 -15.60
CA THR A 84 -9.08 3.78 -15.25
C THR A 84 -10.00 3.90 -16.46
N VAL A 85 -9.46 4.27 -17.63
CA VAL A 85 -10.22 4.32 -18.89
C VAL A 85 -10.39 2.92 -19.46
N LYS A 86 -9.31 2.15 -19.54
CA LYS A 86 -9.36 0.75 -20.00
C LYS A 86 -9.92 -0.20 -18.93
N TYR A 87 -9.78 0.14 -17.65
CA TYR A 87 -10.22 -0.66 -16.51
C TYR A 87 -11.16 0.15 -15.60
N PRO A 88 -12.41 0.39 -16.01
CA PRO A 88 -13.35 1.27 -15.32
C PRO A 88 -13.73 0.80 -13.91
N ASP A 89 -13.52 -0.47 -13.57
CA ASP A 89 -13.66 -0.99 -12.20
C ASP A 89 -12.74 -0.27 -11.21
N ASP A 90 -11.65 0.31 -11.69
CA ASP A 90 -10.67 1.07 -10.92
C ASP A 90 -10.89 2.59 -10.98
N SER A 91 -12.02 3.06 -11.55
CA SER A 91 -12.36 4.49 -11.61
C SER A 91 -12.48 5.11 -10.22
N MET A 92 -12.30 6.43 -10.13
CA MET A 92 -12.46 7.18 -8.87
C MET A 92 -13.84 6.91 -8.23
N GLU A 93 -14.90 6.81 -9.02
CA GLU A 93 -16.24 6.48 -8.52
C GLU A 93 -16.28 5.11 -7.84
N ASN A 94 -15.71 4.09 -8.49
CA ASN A 94 -15.65 2.74 -7.93
C ASN A 94 -14.67 2.63 -6.75
N MET A 95 -13.60 3.43 -6.72
CA MET A 95 -12.73 3.57 -5.55
C MET A 95 -13.50 4.13 -4.35
N LYS A 96 -14.27 5.21 -4.53
CA LYS A 96 -15.13 5.80 -3.47
C LYS A 96 -16.14 4.77 -2.96
N LYS A 97 -16.76 4.01 -3.85
CA LYS A 97 -17.68 2.94 -3.50
C LYS A 97 -16.99 1.86 -2.66
N LEU A 98 -15.82 1.39 -3.07
CA LEU A 98 -15.04 0.39 -2.35
C LEU A 98 -14.68 0.88 -0.93
N VAL A 99 -14.22 2.14 -0.79
CA VAL A 99 -13.90 2.75 0.50
C VAL A 99 -15.12 2.75 1.41
N SER A 100 -16.29 3.15 0.90
CA SER A 100 -17.53 3.17 1.67
C SER A 100 -18.01 1.78 2.08
N GLU A 101 -18.01 0.82 1.15
CA GLU A 101 -18.48 -0.55 1.38
C GLU A 101 -17.59 -1.33 2.36
N LYS A 102 -16.27 -1.18 2.21
CA LYS A 102 -15.27 -1.88 3.03
C LYS A 102 -14.86 -1.11 4.27
N LYS A 103 -15.32 0.15 4.41
CA LYS A 103 -14.94 1.05 5.51
C LYS A 103 -13.41 1.17 5.64
N ILE A 104 -12.73 1.41 4.50
CA ILE A 104 -11.28 1.54 4.47
C ILE A 104 -10.87 2.75 5.32
N PRO A 105 -10.03 2.57 6.37
CA PRO A 105 -9.74 3.62 7.35
C PRO A 105 -8.56 4.52 6.96
N PHE A 106 -8.04 4.38 5.73
CA PHE A 106 -6.88 5.11 5.25
C PHE A 106 -7.15 5.79 3.90
N PRO A 107 -6.43 6.87 3.56
CA PRO A 107 -6.55 7.53 2.26
C PRO A 107 -6.33 6.54 1.11
N TYR A 108 -7.23 6.57 0.12
CA TYR A 108 -7.09 5.82 -1.11
C TYR A 108 -7.03 6.80 -2.29
N LEU A 109 -5.87 6.88 -2.92
CA LEU A 109 -5.46 7.93 -3.84
C LEU A 109 -5.41 7.39 -5.28
N LEU A 110 -5.69 8.24 -6.26
CA LEU A 110 -5.58 7.91 -7.68
C LEU A 110 -4.30 8.50 -8.27
N ASP A 111 -3.39 7.65 -8.75
CA ASP A 111 -2.24 8.03 -9.57
C ASP A 111 -2.62 8.00 -11.05
N GLU A 112 -3.40 9.00 -11.47
CA GLU A 112 -3.93 9.06 -12.83
C GLU A 112 -2.84 9.10 -13.90
N THR A 113 -1.71 9.75 -13.63
CA THR A 113 -0.58 9.86 -14.56
C THR A 113 0.32 8.65 -14.56
N GLN A 114 0.24 7.83 -13.53
CA GLN A 114 1.11 6.66 -13.28
C GLN A 114 2.58 7.04 -13.01
N GLU A 115 2.85 8.31 -12.79
CA GLU A 115 4.21 8.80 -12.53
C GLU A 115 4.68 8.41 -11.13
N VAL A 116 3.78 8.40 -10.15
CA VAL A 116 4.08 7.98 -8.78
C VAL A 116 4.45 6.51 -8.74
N ALA A 117 3.64 5.63 -9.34
CA ALA A 117 3.95 4.21 -9.40
C ALA A 117 5.29 3.93 -10.11
N LYS A 118 5.59 4.67 -11.19
CA LYS A 118 6.89 4.57 -11.88
C LYS A 118 8.05 5.04 -10.99
N ALA A 119 7.88 6.15 -10.26
CA ALA A 119 8.90 6.68 -9.35
C ALA A 119 9.21 5.73 -8.19
N TYR A 120 8.19 5.05 -7.66
CA TYR A 120 8.32 4.00 -6.65
C TYR A 120 8.79 2.66 -7.23
N GLN A 121 8.88 2.53 -8.55
CA GLN A 121 9.17 1.30 -9.27
C GLN A 121 8.18 0.16 -8.94
N ALA A 122 6.94 0.50 -8.59
CA ALA A 122 5.88 -0.45 -8.37
C ALA A 122 5.55 -1.19 -9.67
N VAL A 123 5.30 -2.50 -9.60
CA VAL A 123 5.08 -3.34 -10.79
C VAL A 123 3.80 -4.18 -10.70
N CYS A 124 3.27 -4.37 -9.51
CA CYS A 124 2.08 -5.20 -9.28
C CYS A 124 1.12 -4.54 -8.27
N THR A 125 -0.03 -5.16 -8.09
CA THR A 125 -0.99 -4.84 -7.03
C THR A 125 -1.40 -6.14 -6.33
N PRO A 126 -1.26 -6.25 -4.97
CA PRO A 126 -0.64 -5.25 -4.11
C PRO A 126 0.88 -5.19 -4.25
N ASP A 127 1.47 -3.98 -4.10
CA ASP A 127 2.91 -3.78 -3.94
C ASP A 127 3.10 -2.90 -2.72
N ILE A 128 3.83 -3.38 -1.69
CA ILE A 128 3.81 -2.80 -0.34
C ILE A 128 5.18 -2.27 0.03
N PHE A 129 5.21 -1.02 0.52
CA PHE A 129 6.41 -0.30 0.92
C PHE A 129 6.20 0.29 2.31
N VAL A 130 7.14 0.06 3.24
CA VAL A 130 7.10 0.63 4.60
C VAL A 130 8.28 1.58 4.77
N TYR A 131 7.96 2.82 5.09
CA TYR A 131 8.92 3.90 5.31
C TYR A 131 8.96 4.28 6.78
N GLY A 132 10.16 4.47 7.34
CA GLY A 132 10.36 4.98 8.68
C GLY A 132 10.20 6.52 8.78
N VAL A 133 10.54 7.08 9.94
CA VAL A 133 10.40 8.51 10.26
C VAL A 133 11.19 9.41 9.29
N GLU A 134 12.36 8.99 8.88
CA GLU A 134 13.21 9.71 7.90
C GLU A 134 12.75 9.49 6.44
N ARG A 135 11.62 8.83 6.23
CA ARG A 135 11.12 8.45 4.90
C ARG A 135 12.09 7.56 4.11
N THR A 136 12.90 6.82 4.82
CA THR A 136 13.77 5.77 4.27
C THR A 136 12.99 4.46 4.21
N LEU A 137 13.11 3.73 3.10
CA LEU A 137 12.44 2.44 2.91
C LEU A 137 13.08 1.37 3.82
N LEU A 138 12.29 0.83 4.73
CA LEU A 138 12.71 -0.19 5.69
C LEU A 138 12.16 -1.58 5.37
N TYR A 139 11.07 -1.64 4.58
CA TYR A 139 10.50 -2.89 4.12
C TYR A 139 9.85 -2.74 2.75
N GLN A 140 10.07 -3.73 1.90
CA GLN A 140 9.31 -3.95 0.68
C GLN A 140 8.99 -5.44 0.55
N GLY A 141 7.72 -5.79 0.55
CA GLY A 141 7.38 -7.21 0.54
C GLY A 141 5.89 -7.50 0.65
N ARG A 142 5.60 -8.78 0.92
CA ARG A 142 4.25 -9.32 1.03
C ARG A 142 3.60 -8.92 2.37
N ILE A 143 2.28 -9.10 2.47
CA ILE A 143 1.56 -8.87 3.73
C ILE A 143 1.85 -10.00 4.74
N ASP A 144 1.81 -11.24 4.27
CA ASP A 144 1.97 -12.47 5.04
C ASP A 144 2.33 -13.66 4.13
N ASP A 145 2.45 -14.86 4.68
CA ASP A 145 2.88 -16.05 3.96
C ASP A 145 1.75 -16.82 3.25
N ASP A 146 0.47 -16.45 3.44
CA ASP A 146 -0.64 -17.01 2.67
C ASP A 146 -1.65 -15.93 2.23
N TRP A 147 -1.50 -15.43 0.99
CA TRP A 147 -2.38 -14.40 0.46
C TRP A 147 -3.83 -14.90 0.24
N GLN A 148 -4.05 -16.21 0.07
CA GLN A 148 -5.34 -16.79 -0.27
C GLN A 148 -6.21 -17.05 0.95
N ASP A 149 -5.62 -17.64 1.99
CA ASP A 149 -6.34 -18.17 3.14
C ASP A 149 -5.80 -17.57 4.44
N PRO A 150 -6.53 -16.62 5.05
CA PRO A 150 -6.07 -15.97 6.28
C PRO A 150 -5.92 -16.96 7.45
N ASP A 151 -6.64 -18.09 7.44
CA ASP A 151 -6.57 -19.10 8.52
C ASP A 151 -5.28 -19.96 8.42
N LYS A 152 -4.56 -19.88 7.31
CA LYS A 152 -3.28 -20.56 7.09
C LYS A 152 -2.05 -19.68 7.30
N VAL A 153 -2.26 -18.41 7.57
CA VAL A 153 -1.16 -17.48 7.83
C VAL A 153 -0.41 -17.90 9.08
N THR A 154 0.90 -18.10 8.93
CA THR A 154 1.82 -18.44 10.01
C THR A 154 2.88 -17.36 10.25
N ARG A 155 3.12 -16.49 9.26
CA ARG A 155 4.04 -15.35 9.33
C ARG A 155 3.34 -14.08 8.89
N TYR A 156 3.39 -13.09 9.74
CA TYR A 156 2.78 -11.77 9.54
C TYR A 156 3.85 -10.74 9.16
N ASP A 157 4.46 -10.92 7.98
CA ASP A 157 5.66 -10.17 7.55
C ASP A 157 5.44 -8.65 7.61
N LEU A 158 4.29 -8.14 7.15
CA LEU A 158 3.99 -6.70 7.18
C LEU A 158 3.80 -6.17 8.61
N ALA A 159 3.10 -6.90 9.46
CA ALA A 159 2.89 -6.51 10.86
C ALA A 159 4.22 -6.41 11.61
N GLU A 160 5.09 -7.40 11.45
CA GLU A 160 6.45 -7.40 12.02
C GLU A 160 7.28 -6.25 11.47
N ALA A 161 7.24 -6.02 10.15
CA ALA A 161 7.95 -4.93 9.51
C ALA A 161 7.52 -3.55 10.00
N ILE A 162 6.22 -3.33 10.22
CA ILE A 162 5.69 -2.05 10.77
C ILE A 162 6.20 -1.86 12.20
N GLN A 163 6.16 -2.89 13.04
CA GLN A 163 6.66 -2.82 14.41
C GLN A 163 8.14 -2.48 14.44
N MET A 164 8.96 -3.14 13.63
CA MET A 164 10.39 -2.85 13.52
C MET A 164 10.66 -1.46 12.96
N ALA A 165 9.90 -1.03 11.94
CA ALA A 165 10.03 0.30 11.34
C ALA A 165 9.68 1.43 12.33
N ASN A 166 8.74 1.20 13.27
CA ASN A 166 8.44 2.15 14.33
C ASN A 166 9.64 2.40 15.27
N ASP A 167 10.53 1.40 15.36
CA ASP A 167 11.79 1.48 16.12
C ASP A 167 13.00 1.84 15.22
N GLY A 168 12.77 2.12 13.93
CA GLY A 168 13.80 2.46 12.95
C GLY A 168 14.65 1.26 12.49
N ILE A 169 14.15 0.05 12.65
CA ILE A 169 14.84 -1.19 12.34
C ILE A 169 14.33 -1.77 11.01
N VAL A 170 15.24 -2.30 10.20
CA VAL A 170 14.93 -3.01 8.95
C VAL A 170 14.63 -4.48 9.25
N LEU A 171 13.56 -5.02 8.70
CA LEU A 171 13.33 -6.47 8.71
C LEU A 171 14.32 -7.14 7.76
N GLU A 172 15.15 -8.04 8.27
CA GLU A 172 16.25 -8.66 7.51
C GLU A 172 15.74 -9.51 6.34
N GLU A 173 14.75 -10.37 6.59
CA GLU A 173 14.20 -11.24 5.57
C GLU A 173 12.96 -10.59 4.93
N GLN A 174 13.08 -10.20 3.66
CA GLN A 174 12.01 -9.57 2.90
C GLN A 174 11.62 -10.42 1.70
N ILE A 175 10.37 -10.84 1.66
CA ILE A 175 9.82 -11.69 0.60
C ILE A 175 8.95 -10.83 -0.32
N PRO A 176 9.20 -10.82 -1.65
CA PRO A 176 8.46 -9.98 -2.58
C PRO A 176 6.94 -10.15 -2.50
N SER A 177 6.19 -9.05 -2.61
CA SER A 177 4.76 -9.12 -2.89
C SER A 177 4.50 -9.87 -4.19
N MET A 178 3.36 -10.52 -4.27
CA MET A 178 2.85 -11.18 -5.46
C MET A 178 1.48 -10.58 -5.82
N GLY A 179 1.27 -10.29 -7.09
CA GLY A 179 0.01 -9.67 -7.51
C GLY A 179 -0.18 -9.59 -9.02
N CYS A 180 -1.23 -8.89 -9.42
CA CYS A 180 -1.49 -8.58 -10.82
C CYS A 180 -0.55 -7.46 -11.30
N SER A 181 -0.07 -7.56 -12.54
CA SER A 181 0.64 -6.44 -13.17
C SER A 181 -0.19 -5.15 -13.14
N ILE A 182 0.46 -4.01 -12.87
CA ILE A 182 -0.15 -2.69 -13.05
C ILE A 182 -0.62 -2.54 -14.50
N LYS A 183 -1.77 -1.89 -14.69
CA LYS A 183 -2.37 -1.64 -16.00
C LYS A 183 -1.90 -0.29 -16.51
N TRP A 184 -0.72 -0.31 -17.16
CA TRP A 184 -0.13 0.90 -17.70
C TRP A 184 -0.94 1.48 -18.87
N LYS A 185 -1.02 2.81 -18.93
CA LYS A 185 -1.47 3.54 -20.12
C LYS A 185 -0.48 3.32 -21.27
N GLU A 186 -0.99 3.17 -22.48
CA GLU A 186 -0.19 3.07 -23.72
C GLU A 186 0.28 4.45 -24.17
#